data_4b94f6ce076dd9b511e1234962a3863c
#
_entry.id   4b94f6ce076dd9b511e1234962a3863c
#
_cell.length_a   1.000
_cell.length_b   1.000
_cell.length_c   1.000
_cell.angle_alpha   90.00
_cell.angle_beta   90.00
_cell.angle_gamma   90.00
#
_symmetry.space_group_name_H-M   'P 1'
#
loop_
_entity.id
_entity.type
_entity.pdbx_description
1 polymer ?
#
loop_
_entity_poly.entity_id
_entity_poly.type
_entity_poly.pdbx_seq_one_letter_code
_entity_poly.pdbx_strand_id
1 'polypeptide(L)'
;TNIQDKPQIEHRGFYHDVTRGRIPTMDYLKKLVDRMAAYKLNQLQLYMEHTFLFAKFSEVWRDDTPLTPEDILELDAYCRKRHIELIPSIACFGHLYKVLRTRTYCHLCELPDMEQEPFGFVDRMKHHTLDVSNPESMQLAKSLIDEFMPLFTSKYFNICADETFDLGKGKSAGL
;
A
#
# COMPACT_ATOMS: atom_id res chain seq x y z
N THR A 1 -37.90 23.86 6.67
CA THR A 1 -36.54 24.46 6.75
C THR A 1 -35.81 24.12 5.46
N ASN A 2 -35.31 25.11 4.75
CA ASN A 2 -34.50 24.92 3.54
C ASN A 2 -33.02 25.09 3.97
N ILE A 3 -32.22 24.04 3.87
CA ILE A 3 -30.81 24.07 4.22
C ILE A 3 -30.01 23.84 2.93
N GLN A 4 -29.15 24.81 2.58
CA GLN A 4 -28.17 24.68 1.52
C GLN A 4 -26.79 24.61 2.14
N ASP A 5 -26.09 23.48 1.93
CA ASP A 5 -24.75 23.26 2.45
C ASP A 5 -23.85 22.68 1.37
N LYS A 6 -22.62 23.21 1.26
CA LYS A 6 -21.61 22.77 0.29
C LYS A 6 -20.23 22.84 0.93
N PRO A 7 -19.44 21.76 0.89
CA PRO A 7 -18.05 21.80 1.30
C PRO A 7 -17.25 22.80 0.44
N GLN A 8 -16.38 23.59 1.07
CA GLN A 8 -15.48 24.50 0.34
C GLN A 8 -14.29 23.77 -0.29
N ILE A 9 -13.85 22.67 0.34
CA ILE A 9 -12.75 21.82 -0.14
C ILE A 9 -13.38 20.61 -0.84
N GLU A 10 -13.03 20.38 -2.09
CA GLU A 10 -13.59 19.29 -2.90
C GLU A 10 -13.11 17.93 -2.42
N HIS A 11 -11.80 17.74 -2.24
CA HIS A 11 -11.19 16.50 -1.80
C HIS A 11 -10.83 16.56 -0.31
N ARG A 12 -11.49 15.72 0.49
CA ARG A 12 -11.33 15.64 1.94
C ARG A 12 -11.03 14.21 2.31
N GLY A 13 -9.74 13.86 2.31
CA GLY A 13 -9.27 12.49 2.46
C GLY A 13 -8.73 12.16 3.83
N PHE A 14 -8.69 10.88 4.11
CA PHE A 14 -7.94 10.27 5.21
C PHE A 14 -7.01 9.20 4.65
N TYR A 15 -5.75 9.26 5.04
CA TYR A 15 -4.72 8.28 4.67
C TYR A 15 -4.39 7.44 5.90
N HIS A 16 -4.78 6.17 5.88
CA HIS A 16 -4.66 5.26 7.01
C HIS A 16 -3.59 4.23 6.74
N ASP A 17 -2.56 4.20 7.58
CA ASP A 17 -1.52 3.18 7.53
C ASP A 17 -2.08 1.87 8.10
N VAL A 18 -2.17 0.84 7.27
CA VAL A 18 -2.64 -0.51 7.64
C VAL A 18 -1.51 -1.54 7.63
N THR A 19 -0.27 -1.07 7.50
CA THR A 19 0.92 -1.92 7.44
C THR A 19 1.72 -1.90 8.73
N ARG A 20 1.96 -0.68 9.27
CA ARG A 20 2.85 -0.50 10.42
C ARG A 20 2.08 -0.71 11.71
N GLY A 21 2.37 -1.82 12.38
CA GLY A 21 1.78 -2.17 13.68
C GLY A 21 0.73 -3.26 13.60
N ARG A 22 -0.37 -3.07 12.90
CA ARG A 22 -1.42 -4.10 12.75
C ARG A 22 -2.26 -3.90 11.49
N ILE A 23 -2.81 -4.99 10.99
CA ILE A 23 -3.83 -4.97 9.95
C ILE A 23 -5.20 -4.80 10.63
N PRO A 24 -6.00 -3.80 10.25
CA PRO A 24 -7.32 -3.59 10.85
C PRO A 24 -8.32 -4.64 10.37
N THR A 25 -9.30 -4.96 11.23
CA THR A 25 -10.43 -5.81 10.83
C THR A 25 -11.40 -5.05 9.93
N MET A 26 -12.17 -5.77 9.12
CA MET A 26 -13.22 -5.18 8.28
C MET A 26 -14.26 -4.40 9.11
N ASP A 27 -14.62 -4.89 10.29
CA ASP A 27 -15.51 -4.18 11.22
C ASP A 27 -14.96 -2.82 11.63
N TYR A 28 -13.65 -2.74 11.91
CA TYR A 28 -12.99 -1.48 12.20
C TYR A 28 -13.01 -0.54 11.00
N LEU A 29 -12.63 -1.04 9.81
CA LEU A 29 -12.62 -0.24 8.58
C LEU A 29 -14.01 0.30 8.25
N LYS A 30 -15.07 -0.50 8.37
CA LYS A 30 -16.45 -0.03 8.19
C LYS A 30 -16.84 1.05 9.19
N LYS A 31 -16.49 0.91 10.47
CA LYS A 31 -16.72 1.95 11.49
C LYS A 31 -15.95 3.24 11.19
N LEU A 32 -14.73 3.12 10.67
CA LEU A 32 -13.94 4.27 10.21
C LEU A 32 -14.66 5.00 9.08
N VAL A 33 -15.11 4.26 8.06
CA VAL A 33 -15.86 4.80 6.91
C VAL A 33 -17.15 5.49 7.37
N ASP A 34 -17.89 4.91 8.32
CA ASP A 34 -19.10 5.53 8.89
C ASP A 34 -18.80 6.88 9.56
N ARG A 35 -17.69 6.94 10.33
CA ARG A 35 -17.25 8.20 10.95
C ARG A 35 -16.80 9.22 9.90
N MET A 36 -16.06 8.79 8.88
CA MET A 36 -15.64 9.65 7.78
C MET A 36 -16.87 10.27 7.07
N ALA A 37 -17.89 9.48 6.79
CA ALA A 37 -19.13 9.96 6.19
C ALA A 37 -19.82 11.01 7.08
N ALA A 38 -19.89 10.77 8.40
CA ALA A 38 -20.46 11.73 9.36
C ALA A 38 -19.72 13.08 9.37
N TYR A 39 -18.39 13.06 9.14
CA TYR A 39 -17.58 14.27 9.03
C TYR A 39 -17.45 14.82 7.60
N LYS A 40 -18.23 14.28 6.65
CA LYS A 40 -18.20 14.68 5.24
C LYS A 40 -16.83 14.51 4.56
N LEU A 41 -16.01 13.57 5.03
CA LEU A 41 -14.82 13.13 4.30
C LEU A 41 -15.27 12.27 3.11
N ASN A 42 -14.57 12.38 1.98
CA ASN A 42 -15.00 11.74 0.74
C ASN A 42 -13.91 10.91 0.05
N GLN A 43 -12.73 10.78 0.64
CA GLN A 43 -11.66 9.94 0.13
C GLN A 43 -10.98 9.17 1.25
N LEU A 44 -10.77 7.87 1.06
CA LEU A 44 -10.00 6.99 1.94
C LEU A 44 -8.88 6.34 1.13
N GLN A 45 -7.65 6.41 1.65
CA GLN A 45 -6.54 5.61 1.16
C GLN A 45 -6.04 4.72 2.29
N LEU A 46 -5.78 3.45 1.97
CA LEU A 46 -5.13 2.51 2.88
C LEU A 46 -3.68 2.34 2.43
N TYR A 47 -2.72 2.85 3.21
CA TYR A 47 -1.31 2.64 2.91
C TYR A 47 -0.93 1.19 3.14
N MET A 48 -0.49 0.53 2.09
CA MET A 48 -0.11 -0.89 2.09
C MET A 48 1.30 -1.09 1.54
N GLU A 49 2.07 -1.96 2.20
CA GLU A 49 3.36 -2.47 1.71
C GLU A 49 3.23 -3.96 1.36
N HIS A 50 2.80 -4.77 2.32
CA HIS A 50 2.73 -6.23 2.24
C HIS A 50 1.46 -6.80 2.88
N THR A 51 0.53 -5.94 3.25
CA THR A 51 -0.66 -6.31 4.04
C THR A 51 -1.89 -6.63 3.19
N PHE A 52 -1.70 -6.83 1.90
CA PHE A 52 -2.67 -7.41 0.98
C PHE A 52 -2.22 -8.80 0.53
N LEU A 53 -3.20 -9.69 0.31
CA LEU A 53 -2.98 -11.09 -0.09
C LEU A 53 -2.61 -11.20 -1.58
N PHE A 54 -1.42 -10.68 -1.95
CA PHE A 54 -0.91 -10.87 -3.31
C PHE A 54 -0.59 -12.33 -3.58
N ALA A 55 -1.05 -12.87 -4.70
CA ALA A 55 -0.88 -14.27 -5.07
C ALA A 55 0.60 -14.71 -5.09
N LYS A 56 1.51 -13.79 -5.48
CA LYS A 56 2.94 -14.05 -5.56
C LYS A 56 3.70 -13.91 -4.24
N PHE A 57 3.07 -13.39 -3.18
CA PHE A 57 3.73 -13.05 -1.91
C PHE A 57 3.55 -14.12 -0.81
N SER A 58 3.42 -15.41 -1.19
CA SER A 58 3.19 -16.49 -0.22
C SER A 58 4.23 -16.56 0.91
N GLU A 59 5.49 -16.23 0.65
CA GLU A 59 6.54 -16.14 1.67
C GLU A 59 6.35 -14.95 2.61
N VAL A 60 5.70 -13.88 2.13
CA VAL A 60 5.51 -12.63 2.86
C VAL A 60 4.38 -12.72 3.86
N TRP A 61 3.22 -13.25 3.43
CA TRP A 61 2.01 -13.28 4.25
C TRP A 61 1.75 -14.61 4.97
N ARG A 62 2.62 -15.61 4.82
CA ARG A 62 2.46 -16.95 5.37
C ARG A 62 2.07 -16.97 6.85
N ASP A 63 2.63 -16.07 7.65
CA ASP A 63 2.42 -15.98 9.10
C ASP A 63 1.60 -14.73 9.51
N ASP A 64 0.94 -14.09 8.54
CA ASP A 64 0.11 -12.89 8.71
C ASP A 64 -1.35 -13.15 8.30
N THR A 65 -2.23 -12.19 8.58
CA THR A 65 -3.63 -12.17 8.15
C THR A 65 -3.88 -10.95 7.27
N PRO A 66 -3.37 -10.93 6.02
CA PRO A 66 -3.51 -9.80 5.13
C PRO A 66 -4.97 -9.58 4.72
N LEU A 67 -5.28 -8.36 4.25
CA LEU A 67 -6.57 -8.08 3.61
C LEU A 67 -6.66 -8.87 2.30
N THR A 68 -7.80 -9.49 2.09
CA THR A 68 -8.07 -10.30 0.89
C THR A 68 -8.66 -9.46 -0.24
N PRO A 69 -8.67 -9.97 -1.49
CA PRO A 69 -9.40 -9.33 -2.58
C PRO A 69 -10.88 -9.10 -2.25
N GLU A 70 -11.53 -10.06 -1.57
CA GLU A 70 -12.93 -9.96 -1.14
C GLU A 70 -13.12 -8.84 -0.13
N ASP A 71 -12.20 -8.67 0.82
CA ASP A 71 -12.23 -7.57 1.79
C ASP A 71 -12.16 -6.21 1.09
N ILE A 72 -11.30 -6.07 0.09
CA ILE A 72 -11.15 -4.82 -0.68
C ILE A 72 -12.42 -4.53 -1.49
N LEU A 73 -12.95 -5.52 -2.20
CA LEU A 73 -14.21 -5.37 -2.96
C LEU A 73 -15.38 -4.99 -2.05
N GLU A 74 -15.47 -5.62 -0.88
CA GLU A 74 -16.49 -5.29 0.12
C GLU A 74 -16.33 -3.87 0.65
N LEU A 75 -15.10 -3.45 0.96
CA LEU A 75 -14.80 -2.12 1.46
C LEU A 75 -15.08 -1.05 0.41
N ASP A 76 -14.69 -1.28 -0.87
CA ASP A 76 -14.97 -0.36 -1.98
C ASP A 76 -16.48 -0.15 -2.12
N ALA A 77 -17.26 -1.23 -2.14
CA ALA A 77 -18.71 -1.15 -2.21
C ALA A 77 -19.33 -0.44 -0.99
N TYR A 78 -18.75 -0.64 0.19
CA TYR A 78 -19.18 0.02 1.43
C TYR A 78 -18.91 1.52 1.43
N CYS A 79 -17.72 1.93 0.96
CA CYS A 79 -17.32 3.32 0.79
C CYS A 79 -18.23 4.05 -0.21
N ARG A 80 -18.48 3.45 -1.39
CA ARG A 80 -19.35 4.05 -2.42
C ARG A 80 -20.76 4.36 -1.91
N LYS A 81 -21.34 3.46 -1.11
CA LYS A 81 -22.67 3.68 -0.49
C LYS A 81 -22.69 4.88 0.46
N ARG A 82 -21.52 5.39 0.85
CA ARG A 82 -21.34 6.54 1.75
C ARG A 82 -20.72 7.76 1.07
N HIS A 83 -20.67 7.74 -0.26
CA HIS A 83 -20.05 8.79 -1.07
C HIS A 83 -18.57 9.03 -0.72
N ILE A 84 -17.87 7.96 -0.38
CA ILE A 84 -16.43 7.94 -0.14
C ILE A 84 -15.77 7.14 -1.27
N GLU A 85 -14.76 7.71 -1.89
CA GLU A 85 -13.92 7.04 -2.87
C GLU A 85 -12.80 6.30 -2.14
N LEU A 86 -12.74 4.97 -2.30
CA LEU A 86 -11.60 4.18 -1.83
C LEU A 86 -10.51 4.21 -2.90
N ILE A 87 -9.41 4.89 -2.62
CA ILE A 87 -8.30 5.05 -3.56
C ILE A 87 -7.24 4.00 -3.25
N PRO A 88 -6.84 3.14 -4.21
CA PRO A 88 -5.76 2.19 -4.04
C PRO A 88 -4.44 2.91 -3.74
N SER A 89 -3.69 2.40 -2.77
CA SER A 89 -2.40 2.93 -2.36
C SER A 89 -1.50 1.78 -1.95
N ILE A 90 -0.40 1.59 -2.68
CA ILE A 90 0.53 0.49 -2.44
C ILE A 90 1.98 0.94 -2.66
N ALA A 91 2.85 0.62 -1.71
CA ALA A 91 4.28 0.75 -1.89
C ALA A 91 4.74 -0.30 -2.91
N CYS A 92 5.19 0.16 -4.07
CA CYS A 92 5.66 -0.71 -5.15
C CYS A 92 7.09 -0.39 -5.61
N PHE A 93 7.81 0.45 -4.86
CA PHE A 93 9.17 0.85 -5.20
C PHE A 93 10.11 0.86 -3.98
N GLY A 94 9.79 1.65 -2.94
CA GLY A 94 10.44 1.63 -1.62
C GLY A 94 9.60 0.89 -0.60
N HIS A 95 10.05 0.87 0.67
CA HIS A 95 9.35 0.27 1.82
C HIS A 95 8.99 -1.22 1.66
N LEU A 96 9.79 -1.97 0.89
CA LEU A 96 9.51 -3.38 0.60
C LEU A 96 10.25 -4.34 1.54
N TYR A 97 10.44 -3.96 2.81
CA TYR A 97 11.18 -4.72 3.81
C TYR A 97 10.80 -6.20 3.88
N LYS A 98 9.51 -6.53 4.02
CA LYS A 98 9.08 -7.94 4.08
C LYS A 98 9.21 -8.66 2.75
N VAL A 99 9.07 -7.96 1.64
CA VAL A 99 9.14 -8.54 0.29
C VAL A 99 10.58 -8.85 -0.09
N LEU A 100 11.47 -7.86 0.01
CA LEU A 100 12.86 -7.96 -0.43
C LEU A 100 13.77 -8.75 0.53
N ARG A 101 13.23 -9.28 1.62
CA ARG A 101 13.90 -10.24 2.51
C ARG A 101 13.52 -11.69 2.23
N THR A 102 12.59 -11.94 1.31
CA THR A 102 12.23 -13.30 0.91
C THR A 102 13.29 -13.89 -0.03
N ARG A 103 13.37 -15.22 -0.08
CA ARG A 103 14.26 -15.92 -1.02
C ARG A 103 13.90 -15.61 -2.47
N THR A 104 12.61 -15.44 -2.73
CA THR A 104 12.10 -15.18 -4.07
C THR A 104 12.51 -13.80 -4.59
N TYR A 105 12.56 -12.77 -3.73
CA TYR A 105 12.71 -11.38 -4.19
C TYR A 105 13.95 -10.65 -3.67
N CYS A 106 14.79 -11.25 -2.81
CA CYS A 106 15.97 -10.59 -2.25
C CYS A 106 16.95 -10.10 -3.34
N HIS A 107 17.02 -10.80 -4.46
CA HIS A 107 17.86 -10.41 -5.60
C HIS A 107 17.44 -9.09 -6.25
N LEU A 108 16.20 -8.60 -6.00
CA LEU A 108 15.69 -7.33 -6.48
C LEU A 108 15.96 -6.16 -5.51
N CYS A 109 16.62 -6.41 -4.37
CA CYS A 109 16.97 -5.34 -3.45
C CYS A 109 18.13 -4.50 -4.01
N GLU A 110 18.01 -3.17 -3.91
CA GLU A 110 19.05 -2.22 -4.34
C GLU A 110 20.37 -2.45 -3.62
N LEU A 111 20.32 -2.62 -2.29
CA LEU A 111 21.51 -2.93 -1.49
C LEU A 111 21.70 -4.45 -1.43
N PRO A 112 22.85 -4.98 -1.89
CA PRO A 112 23.15 -6.40 -1.74
C PRO A 112 23.31 -6.79 -0.27
N ASP A 113 23.04 -8.05 0.04
CA ASP A 113 23.26 -8.68 1.35
C ASP A 113 22.45 -8.07 2.52
N MET A 114 21.45 -7.25 2.22
CA MET A 114 20.59 -6.62 3.25
C MET A 114 19.39 -7.48 3.64
N GLU A 115 19.13 -8.56 2.94
CA GLU A 115 17.98 -9.44 3.18
C GLU A 115 18.03 -10.14 4.55
N GLN A 116 19.22 -10.34 5.10
CA GLN A 116 19.42 -10.99 6.38
C GLN A 116 19.56 -10.01 7.57
N GLU A 117 19.72 -8.72 7.29
CA GLU A 117 19.92 -7.71 8.33
C GLU A 117 18.65 -7.49 9.18
N PRO A 118 18.75 -7.64 10.51
CA PRO A 118 17.61 -7.43 11.40
C PRO A 118 17.44 -5.95 11.72
N PHE A 119 16.78 -5.21 10.83
CA PHE A 119 16.51 -3.79 11.08
C PHE A 119 15.46 -3.56 12.15
N GLY A 120 15.71 -2.58 13.00
CA GLY A 120 14.70 -2.01 13.89
C GLY A 120 13.53 -1.37 13.13
N PHE A 121 12.45 -1.08 13.83
CA PHE A 121 11.24 -0.52 13.20
C PHE A 121 11.51 0.74 12.38
N VAL A 122 12.33 1.65 12.89
CA VAL A 122 12.66 2.92 12.21
C VAL A 122 13.59 2.68 11.02
N ASP A 123 14.59 1.81 11.19
CA ASP A 123 15.59 1.60 10.14
C ASP A 123 15.01 0.86 8.94
N ARG A 124 14.12 -0.11 9.16
CA ARG A 124 13.44 -0.81 8.04
C ARG A 124 12.61 0.12 7.15
N MET A 125 12.18 1.27 7.65
CA MET A 125 11.48 2.27 6.83
C MET A 125 12.40 3.01 5.86
N LYS A 126 13.73 2.96 6.08
CA LYS A 126 14.73 3.63 5.24
C LYS A 126 15.34 2.72 4.18
N HIS A 127 15.12 1.41 4.30
CA HIS A 127 15.79 0.41 3.48
C HIS A 127 14.79 -0.41 2.66
N HIS A 128 15.30 -1.28 1.79
CA HIS A 128 14.54 -2.18 0.93
C HIS A 128 13.81 -1.45 -0.20
N THR A 129 14.59 -0.72 -0.99
CA THR A 129 14.21 -0.17 -2.29
C THR A 129 14.50 -1.17 -3.39
N LEU A 130 13.66 -1.20 -4.44
CA LEU A 130 13.90 -2.03 -5.63
C LEU A 130 15.13 -1.52 -6.41
N ASP A 131 15.92 -2.45 -6.90
CA ASP A 131 17.01 -2.21 -7.85
C ASP A 131 16.42 -1.82 -9.21
N VAL A 132 16.55 -0.55 -9.59
CA VAL A 132 16.03 -0.03 -10.86
C VAL A 132 16.84 -0.46 -12.07
N SER A 133 18.05 -0.99 -11.86
CA SER A 133 18.87 -1.55 -12.94
C SER A 133 18.39 -2.93 -13.39
N ASN A 134 17.61 -3.63 -12.56
CA ASN A 134 17.07 -4.93 -12.86
C ASN A 134 15.66 -4.82 -13.48
N PRO A 135 15.46 -5.28 -14.74
CA PRO A 135 14.16 -5.22 -15.39
C PRO A 135 13.05 -6.03 -14.68
N GLU A 136 13.40 -7.03 -13.86
CA GLU A 136 12.44 -7.80 -13.07
C GLU A 136 11.79 -6.93 -11.97
N SER A 137 12.48 -5.90 -11.47
CA SER A 137 11.91 -4.95 -10.52
C SER A 137 10.69 -4.23 -11.09
N MET A 138 10.78 -3.78 -12.34
CA MET A 138 9.63 -3.17 -13.04
C MET A 138 8.51 -4.18 -13.30
N GLN A 139 8.86 -5.44 -13.61
CA GLN A 139 7.86 -6.50 -13.81
C GLN A 139 7.13 -6.82 -12.49
N LEU A 140 7.85 -6.85 -11.37
CA LEU A 140 7.24 -7.02 -10.05
C LEU A 140 6.27 -5.89 -9.76
N ALA A 141 6.72 -4.62 -9.85
CA ALA A 141 5.87 -3.46 -9.59
C ALA A 141 4.59 -3.47 -10.45
N LYS A 142 4.72 -3.74 -11.76
CA LYS A 142 3.56 -3.88 -12.65
C LYS A 142 2.63 -4.99 -12.22
N SER A 143 3.15 -6.15 -11.84
CA SER A 143 2.31 -7.28 -11.43
C SER A 143 1.50 -6.99 -10.16
N LEU A 144 2.05 -6.20 -9.23
CA LEU A 144 1.32 -5.77 -8.04
C LEU A 144 0.18 -4.82 -8.39
N ILE A 145 0.45 -3.86 -9.28
CA ILE A 145 -0.55 -2.91 -9.74
C ILE A 145 -1.67 -3.63 -10.51
N ASP A 146 -1.30 -4.53 -11.43
CA ASP A 146 -2.25 -5.29 -12.25
C ASP A 146 -3.18 -6.17 -11.41
N GLU A 147 -2.69 -6.75 -10.30
CA GLU A 147 -3.49 -7.57 -9.39
C GLU A 147 -4.39 -6.71 -8.49
N PHE A 148 -3.88 -5.58 -8.01
CA PHE A 148 -4.55 -4.76 -7.00
C PHE A 148 -5.56 -3.76 -7.60
N MET A 149 -5.21 -3.08 -8.68
CA MET A 149 -6.02 -2.01 -9.26
C MET A 149 -7.45 -2.43 -9.65
N PRO A 150 -7.71 -3.64 -10.20
CA PRO A 150 -9.05 -4.03 -10.61
C PRO A 150 -10.06 -4.18 -9.47
N LEU A 151 -9.60 -4.20 -8.21
CA LEU A 151 -10.46 -4.32 -7.04
C LEU A 151 -11.14 -3.02 -6.63
N PHE A 152 -10.78 -1.90 -7.27
CA PHE A 152 -11.23 -0.57 -6.92
C PHE A 152 -12.04 0.08 -8.05
N THR A 153 -12.98 0.92 -7.66
CA THR A 153 -13.74 1.74 -8.62
C THR A 153 -13.17 3.16 -8.79
N SER A 154 -12.14 3.51 -8.02
CA SER A 154 -11.45 4.79 -8.10
C SER A 154 -10.77 5.00 -9.47
N LYS A 155 -10.69 6.26 -9.89
CA LYS A 155 -9.90 6.70 -11.05
C LYS A 155 -8.46 7.08 -10.69
N TYR A 156 -8.15 7.12 -9.40
CA TYR A 156 -6.83 7.45 -8.87
C TYR A 156 -6.13 6.20 -8.36
N PHE A 157 -4.82 6.21 -8.42
CA PHE A 157 -3.95 5.18 -7.86
C PHE A 157 -2.70 5.83 -7.27
N ASN A 158 -2.39 5.56 -6.00
CA ASN A 158 -1.17 6.03 -5.35
C ASN A 158 -0.12 4.92 -5.36
N ILE A 159 0.96 5.12 -6.10
CA ILE A 159 2.05 4.16 -6.25
C ILE A 159 3.08 4.21 -5.11
N CYS A 160 2.95 5.16 -4.17
CA CYS A 160 3.82 5.30 -2.99
C CYS A 160 5.32 5.17 -3.33
N ALA A 161 5.80 5.99 -4.27
CA ALA A 161 7.19 5.98 -4.72
C ALA A 161 8.07 6.99 -3.94
N ASP A 162 7.76 7.16 -2.67
CA ASP A 162 8.46 8.05 -1.73
C ASP A 162 9.58 7.32 -0.98
N GLU A 163 10.42 8.10 -0.31
CA GLU A 163 11.44 7.67 0.65
C GLU A 163 12.37 6.53 0.17
N THR A 164 12.76 6.58 -1.09
CA THR A 164 13.67 5.60 -1.71
C THR A 164 15.13 5.89 -1.37
N PHE A 165 15.46 5.85 -0.09
CA PHE A 165 16.78 6.28 0.42
C PHE A 165 17.96 5.46 -0.08
N ASP A 166 17.74 4.22 -0.52
CA ASP A 166 18.81 3.34 -1.01
C ASP A 166 19.10 3.53 -2.50
N LEU A 167 18.23 4.20 -3.25
CA LEU A 167 18.37 4.41 -4.68
C LEU A 167 19.73 5.01 -5.05
N GLY A 168 20.44 4.38 -5.96
CA GLY A 168 21.77 4.81 -6.41
C GLY A 168 22.91 4.52 -5.44
N LYS A 169 22.67 3.79 -4.34
CA LYS A 169 23.69 3.45 -3.36
C LYS A 169 24.23 2.02 -3.45
N GLY A 170 23.65 1.21 -4.29
CA GLY A 170 23.99 -0.19 -4.48
C GLY A 170 24.12 -0.56 -5.94
N LYS A 171 23.29 -1.49 -6.40
CA LYS A 171 23.34 -2.06 -7.74
C LYS A 171 23.08 -1.03 -8.85
N SER A 172 22.24 -0.04 -8.59
CA SER A 172 21.97 1.04 -9.56
C SER A 172 22.92 2.23 -9.46
N ALA A 173 23.98 2.13 -8.66
CA ALA A 173 25.00 3.17 -8.56
C ALA A 173 25.68 3.38 -9.92
N GLY A 174 25.60 4.58 -10.46
CA GLY A 174 26.21 4.95 -11.74
C GLY A 174 25.29 4.90 -12.96
N LEU A 175 23.99 4.67 -12.76
CA LEU A 175 22.98 4.86 -13.80
C LEU A 175 22.71 6.35 -14.07
#